data_e33bceb0cc818aca727ab7ad5c51c1d6
#
_entry.id   e33bceb0cc818aca727ab7ad5c51c1d6
#
_cell.length_a   1.000
_cell.length_b   1.000
_cell.length_c   1.000
_cell.angle_alpha   90.00
_cell.angle_beta   90.00
_cell.angle_gamma   90.00
#
_symmetry.space_group_name_H-M   'P 1'
#
loop_
_entity.id
_entity.type
_entity.pdbx_description
1 polymer ?
#
loop_
_entity_poly.entity_id
_entity_poly.type
_entity_poly.pdbx_seq_one_letter_code
_entity_poly.pdbx_strand_id
1 'polypeptide(L)'
;MNDLVPLSSLKVGTTCKIDSILTDEHMRRRLLDLGFSSGTIIKCVQYSPSGDPIAYMLRGTIIALRKEDAGDILVQEGGGHAWD
;
A
#
# COMPACT_ATOMS: atom_id res chain seq x y z
N MET A 1 -8.23 8.20 16.95
CA MET A 1 -6.80 7.97 16.85
C MET A 1 -6.46 7.12 15.64
N ASN A 2 -5.49 7.53 14.87
CA ASN A 2 -5.19 6.85 13.61
C ASN A 2 -4.00 5.93 13.75
N ASP A 3 -4.30 4.64 13.84
CA ASP A 3 -3.24 3.66 13.92
C ASP A 3 -2.72 3.35 12.52
N LEU A 4 -1.41 3.43 12.37
CA LEU A 4 -0.78 3.09 11.11
C LEU A 4 -0.39 1.64 11.12
N VAL A 5 -0.59 0.98 9.99
CA VAL A 5 -0.23 -0.42 9.83
C VAL A 5 0.56 -0.59 8.54
N PRO A 6 1.36 -1.66 8.44
CA PRO A 6 2.08 -1.91 7.19
C PRO A 6 1.10 -2.23 6.07
N LEU A 7 1.40 -1.74 4.87
CA LEU A 7 0.56 -2.04 3.71
C LEU A 7 0.42 -3.54 3.51
N SER A 8 1.47 -4.30 3.84
CA SER A 8 1.45 -5.75 3.65
C SER A 8 0.44 -6.46 4.55
N SER A 9 -0.10 -5.79 5.57
CA SER A 9 -1.05 -6.41 6.48
C SER A 9 -2.50 -6.25 6.03
N LEU A 10 -2.75 -5.52 4.96
CA LEU A 10 -4.11 -5.33 4.48
C LEU A 10 -4.70 -6.61 3.92
N LYS A 11 -5.98 -6.81 4.20
CA LYS A 11 -6.72 -7.93 3.61
C LYS A 11 -7.20 -7.57 2.23
N VAL A 12 -7.34 -8.57 1.38
CA VAL A 12 -7.87 -8.37 0.03
C VAL A 12 -9.23 -7.67 0.12
N GLY A 13 -9.40 -6.65 -0.72
CA GLY A 13 -10.63 -5.88 -0.76
C GLY A 13 -10.62 -4.65 0.12
N THR A 14 -9.61 -4.49 0.97
CA THR A 14 -9.52 -3.37 1.90
C THR A 14 -8.84 -2.18 1.23
N THR A 15 -9.35 -0.97 1.50
CA THR A 15 -8.71 0.25 1.04
C THR A 15 -7.99 0.91 2.19
N CYS A 16 -7.01 1.74 1.84
CA CYS A 16 -6.23 2.47 2.83
C CYS A 16 -5.66 3.72 2.20
N LYS A 17 -5.05 4.55 3.03
CA LYS A 17 -4.42 5.78 2.58
C LYS A 17 -2.97 5.75 3.01
N ILE A 18 -2.05 6.03 2.09
CA ILE A 18 -0.63 6.01 2.42
C ILE A 18 -0.28 7.16 3.35
N ASP A 19 0.45 6.85 4.40
CA ASP A 19 0.96 7.85 5.32
C ASP A 19 2.43 8.14 5.03
N SER A 20 3.26 7.11 5.06
CA SER A 20 4.69 7.29 4.92
C SER A 20 5.35 6.03 4.41
N ILE A 21 6.57 6.19 3.94
CA ILE A 21 7.39 5.07 3.45
C ILE A 21 8.66 5.04 4.26
N LEU A 22 8.91 3.91 4.93
CA LEU A 22 10.05 3.74 5.83
C LEU A 22 11.07 2.79 5.21
N THR A 23 11.75 3.25 4.17
CA THR A 23 12.75 2.44 3.51
C THR A 23 13.90 3.34 3.09
N ASP A 24 14.94 2.76 2.48
CA ASP A 24 16.06 3.57 2.04
C ASP A 24 15.66 4.49 0.89
N GLU A 25 16.51 5.47 0.62
CA GLU A 25 16.20 6.50 -0.36
C GLU A 25 15.99 5.93 -1.76
N HIS A 26 16.76 4.92 -2.12
CA HIS A 26 16.66 4.32 -3.45
C HIS A 26 15.29 3.66 -3.66
N MET A 27 14.88 2.84 -2.73
CA MET A 27 13.59 2.17 -2.82
C MET A 27 12.44 3.15 -2.66
N ARG A 28 12.61 4.15 -1.79
CA ARG A 28 11.58 5.17 -1.60
C ARG A 28 11.29 5.89 -2.91
N ARG A 29 12.34 6.31 -3.62
CA ARG A 29 12.18 7.01 -4.89
C ARG A 29 11.47 6.13 -5.90
N ARG A 30 11.82 4.84 -5.92
CA ARG A 30 11.19 3.91 -6.83
C ARG A 30 9.69 3.77 -6.54
N LEU A 31 9.34 3.67 -5.26
CA LEU A 31 7.93 3.55 -4.87
C LEU A 31 7.16 4.81 -5.20
N LEU A 32 7.78 5.98 -4.99
CA LEU A 32 7.15 7.25 -5.33
C LEU A 32 6.89 7.34 -6.83
N ASP A 33 7.83 6.87 -7.63
CA ASP A 33 7.67 6.88 -9.09
C ASP A 33 6.51 5.98 -9.53
N LEU A 34 6.24 4.92 -8.77
CA LEU A 34 5.14 4.02 -9.06
C LEU A 34 3.80 4.59 -8.60
N GLY A 35 3.81 5.67 -7.84
CA GLY A 35 2.58 6.29 -7.38
C GLY A 35 2.28 6.10 -5.91
N PHE A 36 3.16 5.44 -5.16
CA PHE A 36 2.94 5.21 -3.72
C PHE A 36 3.38 6.43 -2.94
N SER A 37 2.64 7.52 -3.07
CA SER A 37 2.97 8.76 -2.37
C SER A 37 1.98 9.00 -1.23
N SER A 38 2.41 9.81 -0.27
CA SER A 38 1.57 10.15 0.88
C SER A 38 0.23 10.70 0.43
N GLY A 39 -0.83 10.21 1.02
CA GLY A 39 -2.18 10.63 0.68
C GLY A 39 -2.85 9.83 -0.42
N THR A 40 -2.12 8.96 -1.11
CA THR A 40 -2.70 8.15 -2.18
C THR A 40 -3.56 7.04 -1.58
N ILE A 41 -4.71 6.81 -2.20
CA ILE A 41 -5.62 5.74 -1.77
C ILE A 41 -5.28 4.47 -2.52
N ILE A 42 -5.12 3.38 -1.79
CA ILE A 42 -4.72 2.10 -2.32
C ILE A 42 -5.69 1.02 -1.88
N LYS A 43 -5.95 0.08 -2.78
CA LYS A 43 -6.77 -1.07 -2.45
C LYS A 43 -5.95 -2.34 -2.63
N CYS A 44 -6.02 -3.25 -1.67
CA CYS A 44 -5.38 -4.56 -1.81
C CYS A 44 -6.28 -5.42 -2.68
N VAL A 45 -5.77 -5.84 -3.82
CA VAL A 45 -6.59 -6.53 -4.82
C VAL A 45 -6.46 -8.03 -4.71
N GLN A 46 -5.24 -8.52 -4.55
CA GLN A 46 -5.03 -9.96 -4.61
C GLN A 46 -3.67 -10.33 -4.07
N TYR A 47 -3.62 -11.46 -3.37
CA TYR A 47 -2.34 -12.08 -2.99
C TYR A 47 -2.00 -13.12 -4.05
N SER A 48 -0.72 -13.30 -4.32
CA SER A 48 -0.28 -14.43 -5.13
C SER A 48 -0.56 -15.72 -4.37
N PRO A 49 -0.62 -16.86 -5.06
CA PRO A 49 -0.87 -18.14 -4.38
C PRO A 49 0.06 -18.41 -3.21
N SER A 50 1.32 -17.97 -3.31
CA SER A 50 2.28 -18.14 -2.22
C SER A 50 2.21 -17.01 -1.19
N GLY A 51 1.36 -16.00 -1.42
CA GLY A 51 1.27 -14.85 -0.54
C GLY A 51 2.21 -13.72 -0.91
N ASP A 52 3.05 -13.90 -1.91
CA ASP A 52 4.04 -12.91 -2.31
C ASP A 52 4.31 -13.08 -3.80
N PRO A 53 4.23 -12.02 -4.61
CA PRO A 53 3.93 -10.64 -4.26
C PRO A 53 2.44 -10.39 -4.03
N ILE A 54 2.13 -9.16 -3.64
CA ILE A 54 0.75 -8.74 -3.39
C ILE A 54 0.39 -7.67 -4.43
N ALA A 55 -0.79 -7.78 -5.02
CA ALA A 55 -1.24 -6.83 -6.03
C ALA A 55 -2.08 -5.74 -5.37
N TYR A 56 -1.76 -4.49 -5.69
CA TYR A 56 -2.46 -3.32 -5.19
C TYR A 56 -2.97 -2.48 -6.34
N MET A 57 -4.11 -1.86 -6.15
CA MET A 57 -4.65 -0.93 -7.13
C MET A 57 -4.53 0.49 -6.60
N LEU A 58 -3.96 1.36 -7.43
CA LEU A 58 -3.86 2.78 -7.12
C LEU A 58 -3.93 3.56 -8.42
N ARG A 59 -4.73 4.62 -8.40
CA ARG A 59 -4.88 5.50 -9.57
C ARG A 59 -5.23 4.74 -10.85
N GLY A 60 -6.06 3.70 -10.71
CA GLY A 60 -6.52 2.95 -11.86
C GLY A 60 -5.51 1.95 -12.41
N THR A 61 -4.39 1.77 -11.73
CA THR A 61 -3.33 0.87 -12.17
C THR A 61 -3.10 -0.20 -11.12
N ILE A 62 -2.82 -1.42 -11.56
CA ILE A 62 -2.51 -2.51 -10.64
C ILE A 62 -1.00 -2.72 -10.63
N ILE A 63 -0.43 -2.68 -9.43
CA ILE A 63 1.01 -2.84 -9.24
C ILE A 63 1.25 -3.93 -8.21
N ALA A 64 2.17 -4.84 -8.52
CA ALA A 64 2.54 -5.91 -7.60
C ALA A 64 3.78 -5.50 -6.83
N LEU A 65 3.73 -5.64 -5.51
CA LEU A 65 4.87 -5.35 -4.65
C LEU A 65 5.26 -6.60 -3.88
N ARG A 66 6.55 -6.76 -3.68
CA ARG A 66 7.02 -7.81 -2.78
C ARG A 66 6.51 -7.51 -1.39
N LYS A 67 6.18 -8.55 -0.66
CA LYS A 67 5.64 -8.41 0.69
C LYS A 67 6.58 -7.60 1.58
N GLU A 68 7.89 -7.81 1.46
CA GLU A 68 8.84 -7.07 2.28
C GLU A 68 8.83 -5.57 1.96
N ASP A 69 8.63 -5.22 0.68
CA ASP A 69 8.59 -3.81 0.30
C ASP A 69 7.30 -3.17 0.78
N ALA A 70 6.19 -3.88 0.68
CA ALA A 70 4.91 -3.38 1.17
C ALA A 70 4.94 -3.20 2.68
N GLY A 71 5.77 -3.98 3.37
CA GLY A 71 5.91 -3.85 4.81
C GLY A 71 6.55 -2.55 5.25
N ASP A 72 7.26 -1.88 4.34
CA ASP A 72 7.90 -0.60 4.66
C ASP A 72 7.00 0.59 4.38
N ILE A 73 5.79 0.36 3.90
CA ILE A 73 4.84 1.44 3.63
C ILE A 73 3.80 1.43 4.74
N LEU A 74 3.69 2.55 5.45
CA LEU A 74 2.71 2.69 6.51
C LEU A 74 1.46 3.34 5.97
N VAL A 75 0.31 2.77 6.30
CA VAL A 75 -0.97 3.22 5.77
C VAL A 75 -2.00 3.34 6.89
N GLN A 76 -3.01 4.14 6.61
CA GLN A 76 -4.17 4.26 7.49
C GLN A 76 -5.27 3.40 6.89
N GLU A 77 -5.56 2.30 7.56
CA GLU A 77 -6.50 1.31 7.07
C GLU A 77 -7.95 1.77 7.19
N GLY A 78 -8.77 1.30 6.26
CA GLY A 78 -10.22 1.50 6.36
C GLY A 78 -10.70 2.89 6.08
N GLY A 79 -9.84 3.75 5.52
CA GLY A 79 -10.21 5.11 5.28
C GLY A 79 -11.09 5.33 4.07
N GLY A 80 -11.23 4.33 3.22
CA GLY A 80 -11.93 4.51 1.97
C GLY A 80 -13.33 5.06 2.11
N HIS A 81 -14.10 4.49 3.00
CA HIS A 81 -15.48 4.95 3.18
C HIS A 81 -15.57 6.26 3.97
N ALA A 82 -14.55 6.55 4.74
CA ALA A 82 -14.53 7.79 5.52
C ALA A 82 -14.28 9.00 4.64
N TRP A 83 -13.86 8.77 3.42
CA TRP A 83 -13.53 9.85 2.50
C TRP A 83 -14.60 10.08 1.46
N ASP A 84 -15.68 9.36 1.56
CA ASP A 84 -16.80 9.50 0.62
C ASP A 84 -17.60 10.77 0.86
#